data_4269f6ad36ff3c3cb2ff42e57987f849
#
_entry.id   4269f6ad36ff3c3cb2ff42e57987f849
#
_cell.length_a   1.000
_cell.length_b   1.000
_cell.length_c   1.000
_cell.angle_alpha   90.00
_cell.angle_beta   90.00
_cell.angle_gamma   90.00
#
_symmetry.space_group_name_H-M   'P 1'
#
loop_
_entity.id
_entity.type
_entity.pdbx_description
1 polymer ?
#
loop_
_entity_poly.entity_id
_entity_poly.type
_entity_poly.pdbx_seq_one_letter_code
_entity_poly.pdbx_strand_id
1 'polypeptide(L)'
;MEDIIKVEHLVKHFKNVKAVDDISFSVKKGELFGFLGVNGAGKSTTINMLCTLFAPDQGKVTICGYELGKDNNAIRLRLGVVFQHNTLDDRLTIRQNLLSRAYLYEKDKSIIKKNLDMVCDTLDIGPLLDRQYRHLSGGQKRRCE
;
A
#
# COMPACT_ATOMS: atom_id res chain seq x y z
N MET A 1 -8.05 -20.27 -10.94
CA MET A 1 -7.10 -19.29 -10.39
C MET A 1 -7.65 -18.82 -9.06
N GLU A 2 -6.78 -18.69 -8.06
CA GLU A 2 -7.14 -18.28 -6.70
C GLU A 2 -7.42 -16.77 -6.66
N ASP A 3 -8.52 -16.37 -6.00
CA ASP A 3 -8.81 -14.96 -5.72
C ASP A 3 -7.91 -14.48 -4.59
N ILE A 4 -7.01 -13.51 -4.89
CA ILE A 4 -6.10 -12.90 -3.90
C ILE A 4 -6.80 -11.79 -3.11
N ILE A 5 -7.76 -11.11 -3.73
CA ILE A 5 -8.67 -10.15 -3.10
C ILE A 5 -10.09 -10.54 -3.49
N LYS A 6 -10.99 -10.65 -2.52
CA LYS A 6 -12.42 -10.84 -2.72
C LYS A 6 -13.18 -9.82 -1.89
N VAL A 7 -14.04 -9.07 -2.54
CA VAL A 7 -14.90 -8.05 -1.93
C VAL A 7 -16.35 -8.40 -2.23
N GLU A 8 -17.17 -8.49 -1.19
CA GLU A 8 -18.57 -8.90 -1.26
C GLU A 8 -19.44 -7.86 -0.53
N HIS A 9 -20.34 -7.21 -1.26
CA HIS A 9 -21.34 -6.28 -0.74
C HIS A 9 -20.74 -5.16 0.16
N LEU A 10 -19.61 -4.58 -0.27
CA LEU A 10 -18.88 -3.59 0.51
C LEU A 10 -19.62 -2.26 0.55
N VAL A 11 -19.87 -1.77 1.76
CA VAL A 11 -20.56 -0.50 2.01
C VAL A 11 -19.75 0.37 2.97
N LYS A 12 -19.67 1.67 2.69
CA LYS A 12 -19.08 2.67 3.58
C LYS A 12 -19.82 3.99 3.53
N HIS A 13 -20.24 4.48 4.70
CA HIS A 13 -20.82 5.80 4.89
C HIS A 13 -19.91 6.70 5.70
N PHE A 14 -19.92 7.98 5.37
CA PHE A 14 -19.34 9.05 6.21
C PHE A 14 -20.44 10.06 6.48
N LYS A 15 -20.97 10.06 7.70
CA LYS A 15 -22.15 10.85 8.07
C LYS A 15 -23.30 10.59 7.07
N ASN A 16 -23.70 11.59 6.31
CA ASN A 16 -24.81 11.51 5.33
C ASN A 16 -24.34 11.14 3.90
N VAL A 17 -23.05 10.86 3.70
CA VAL A 17 -22.50 10.53 2.39
C VAL A 17 -22.25 9.03 2.30
N LYS A 18 -22.91 8.38 1.33
CA LYS A 18 -22.64 7.01 0.95
C LYS A 18 -21.42 6.97 0.05
N ALA A 19 -20.25 6.80 0.65
CA ALA A 19 -18.97 6.87 -0.06
C ALA A 19 -18.68 5.61 -0.88
N VAL A 20 -19.17 4.45 -0.43
CA VAL A 20 -19.14 3.17 -1.16
C VAL A 20 -20.49 2.51 -0.98
N ASP A 21 -21.12 2.11 -2.08
CA ASP A 21 -22.47 1.60 -2.12
C ASP A 21 -22.52 0.21 -2.76
N ASP A 22 -22.53 -0.82 -1.94
CA ASP A 22 -22.75 -2.23 -2.29
C ASP A 22 -21.89 -2.71 -3.49
N ILE A 23 -20.59 -2.56 -3.39
CA ILE A 23 -19.67 -3.03 -4.44
C ILE A 23 -19.17 -4.44 -4.16
N SER A 24 -19.08 -5.24 -5.22
CA SER A 24 -18.50 -6.60 -5.17
C SER A 24 -17.56 -6.79 -6.36
N PHE A 25 -16.37 -7.33 -6.11
CA PHE A 25 -15.39 -7.68 -7.13
C PHE A 25 -14.36 -8.66 -6.57
N SER A 26 -13.60 -9.29 -7.46
CA SER A 26 -12.44 -10.09 -7.07
C SER A 26 -11.23 -9.77 -7.94
N VAL A 27 -10.03 -10.00 -7.39
CA VAL A 27 -8.76 -9.89 -8.09
C VAL A 27 -8.02 -11.22 -7.96
N LYS A 28 -7.57 -11.76 -9.06
CA LYS A 28 -6.84 -13.03 -9.10
C LYS A 28 -5.35 -12.84 -8.84
N LYS A 29 -4.72 -13.87 -8.33
CA LYS A 29 -3.26 -13.88 -8.15
C LYS A 29 -2.54 -13.63 -9.48
N GLY A 30 -1.65 -12.63 -9.51
CA GLY A 30 -0.88 -12.23 -10.70
C GLY A 30 -1.64 -11.32 -11.66
N GLU A 31 -2.87 -10.92 -11.34
CA GLU A 31 -3.68 -10.02 -12.17
C GLU A 31 -3.28 -8.55 -11.95
N LEU A 32 -3.26 -7.77 -13.04
CA LEU A 32 -3.24 -6.31 -12.99
C LEU A 32 -4.67 -5.79 -13.02
N PHE A 33 -5.17 -5.34 -11.88
CA PHE A 33 -6.54 -4.84 -11.71
C PHE A 33 -6.58 -3.31 -11.67
N GLY A 34 -7.39 -2.70 -12.56
CA GLY A 34 -7.60 -1.25 -12.60
C GLY A 34 -8.91 -0.83 -11.92
N PHE A 35 -8.83 0.03 -10.90
CA PHE A 35 -9.99 0.60 -10.23
C PHE A 35 -10.28 1.99 -10.79
N LEU A 36 -11.16 2.09 -11.79
CA LEU A 36 -11.45 3.31 -12.55
C LEU A 36 -12.79 3.92 -12.14
N GLY A 37 -12.96 5.22 -12.37
CA GLY A 37 -14.19 5.96 -12.10
C GLY A 37 -13.95 7.45 -11.89
N VAL A 38 -15.03 8.24 -11.90
CA VAL A 38 -15.00 9.68 -11.70
C VAL A 38 -14.53 10.06 -10.28
N ASN A 39 -14.16 11.33 -10.09
CA ASN A 39 -13.83 11.82 -8.75
C ASN A 39 -15.06 11.75 -7.84
N GLY A 40 -14.87 11.33 -6.61
CA GLY A 40 -15.97 11.09 -5.67
C GLY A 40 -16.64 9.71 -5.75
N ALA A 41 -16.30 8.86 -6.72
CA ALA A 41 -16.89 7.51 -6.87
C ALA A 41 -16.47 6.48 -5.81
N GLY A 42 -15.84 6.88 -4.70
CA GLY A 42 -15.48 5.97 -3.60
C GLY A 42 -14.17 5.19 -3.79
N LYS A 43 -13.42 5.41 -4.89
CA LYS A 43 -12.18 4.67 -5.18
C LYS A 43 -11.18 4.70 -4.03
N SER A 44 -10.81 5.90 -3.57
CA SER A 44 -9.85 6.07 -2.48
C SER A 44 -10.37 5.48 -1.16
N THR A 45 -11.67 5.59 -0.91
CA THR A 45 -12.32 4.99 0.26
C THR A 45 -12.21 3.47 0.23
N THR A 46 -12.49 2.86 -0.93
CA THR A 46 -12.36 1.41 -1.12
C THR A 46 -10.90 0.97 -0.92
N ILE A 47 -9.94 1.63 -1.57
CA ILE A 47 -8.51 1.32 -1.40
C ILE A 47 -8.09 1.45 0.06
N ASN A 48 -8.51 2.50 0.77
CA ASN A 48 -8.18 2.69 2.18
C ASN A 48 -8.78 1.59 3.08
N MET A 49 -9.97 1.07 2.76
CA MET A 49 -10.51 -0.09 3.46
C MET A 49 -9.67 -1.35 3.19
N LEU A 50 -9.30 -1.61 1.94
CA LEU A 50 -8.41 -2.74 1.60
C LEU A 50 -7.04 -2.62 2.31
N CYS A 51 -6.53 -1.40 2.46
CA CYS A 51 -5.30 -1.11 3.22
C CYS A 51 -5.49 -1.15 4.74
N THR A 52 -6.66 -1.57 5.24
CA THR A 52 -7.00 -1.65 6.68
C THR A 52 -7.00 -0.30 7.42
N LEU A 53 -7.08 0.82 6.71
CA LEU A 53 -7.13 2.16 7.32
C LEU A 53 -8.52 2.53 7.82
N PHE A 54 -9.57 2.02 7.17
CA PHE A 54 -10.97 2.16 7.58
C PHE A 54 -11.64 0.79 7.69
N ALA A 55 -12.53 0.64 8.65
CA ALA A 55 -13.43 -0.50 8.69
C ALA A 55 -14.62 -0.25 7.74
N PRO A 56 -15.08 -1.26 6.99
CA PRO A 56 -16.35 -1.19 6.28
C PRO A 56 -17.53 -1.14 7.27
N ASP A 57 -18.65 -0.58 6.83
CA ASP A 57 -19.89 -0.59 7.62
C ASP A 57 -20.67 -1.86 7.36
N GLN A 58 -20.61 -2.40 6.10
CA GLN A 58 -21.18 -3.68 5.71
C GLN A 58 -20.31 -4.37 4.66
N GLY A 59 -20.58 -5.65 4.45
CA GLY A 59 -19.89 -6.47 3.47
C GLY A 59 -18.74 -7.26 4.06
N LYS A 60 -18.12 -8.07 3.20
CA LYS A 60 -17.00 -8.92 3.58
C LYS A 60 -15.85 -8.72 2.62
N VAL A 61 -14.64 -8.63 3.16
CA VAL A 61 -13.41 -8.53 2.36
C VAL A 61 -12.44 -9.60 2.83
N THR A 62 -11.89 -10.33 1.86
CA THR A 62 -10.82 -11.30 2.10
C THR A 62 -9.61 -10.92 1.25
N ILE A 63 -8.43 -10.87 1.86
CA ILE A 63 -7.16 -10.55 1.20
C ILE A 63 -6.15 -11.63 1.55
N CYS A 64 -5.59 -12.30 0.57
CA CYS A 64 -4.64 -13.42 0.76
C CYS A 64 -5.19 -14.50 1.72
N GLY A 65 -6.51 -14.77 1.69
CA GLY A 65 -7.18 -15.71 2.59
C GLY A 65 -7.50 -15.18 3.99
N TYR A 66 -7.13 -13.93 4.32
CA TYR A 66 -7.37 -13.28 5.60
C TYR A 66 -8.58 -12.35 5.55
N GLU A 67 -9.40 -12.34 6.62
CA GLU A 67 -10.61 -11.53 6.70
C GLU A 67 -10.30 -10.13 7.24
N LEU A 68 -10.69 -9.09 6.49
CA LEU A 68 -10.58 -7.70 6.92
C LEU A 68 -11.40 -7.46 8.19
N GLY A 69 -10.80 -6.75 9.14
CA GLY A 69 -11.39 -6.50 10.45
C GLY A 69 -10.97 -7.52 11.52
N LYS A 70 -10.76 -8.79 11.14
CA LYS A 70 -10.28 -9.84 12.06
C LYS A 70 -8.77 -10.00 12.00
N ASP A 71 -8.22 -10.10 10.79
CA ASP A 71 -6.83 -10.48 10.54
C ASP A 71 -5.98 -9.31 10.02
N ASN A 72 -6.29 -8.08 10.41
CA ASN A 72 -5.67 -6.87 9.85
C ASN A 72 -4.14 -6.90 9.88
N ASN A 73 -3.53 -7.43 10.93
CA ASN A 73 -2.07 -7.53 11.02
C ASN A 73 -1.49 -8.49 9.98
N ALA A 74 -2.13 -9.64 9.77
CA ALA A 74 -1.73 -10.60 8.75
C ALA A 74 -1.89 -10.03 7.33
N ILE A 75 -2.94 -9.25 7.08
CA ILE A 75 -3.17 -8.53 5.83
C ILE A 75 -2.06 -7.51 5.59
N ARG A 76 -1.74 -6.64 6.57
CA ARG A 76 -0.69 -5.60 6.44
C ARG A 76 0.68 -6.18 6.10
N LEU A 77 1.02 -7.34 6.62
CA LEU A 77 2.29 -8.02 6.31
C LEU A 77 2.38 -8.54 4.86
N ARG A 78 1.26 -8.55 4.12
CA ARG A 78 1.17 -9.02 2.73
C ARG A 78 0.90 -7.92 1.72
N LEU A 79 0.61 -6.70 2.20
CA LEU A 79 0.35 -5.55 1.35
C LEU A 79 1.58 -4.68 1.22
N GLY A 80 1.94 -4.33 -0.02
CA GLY A 80 2.76 -3.17 -0.33
C GLY A 80 1.85 -2.03 -0.82
N VAL A 81 1.99 -0.84 -0.27
CA VAL A 81 1.16 0.31 -0.64
C VAL A 81 2.02 1.49 -1.01
N VAL A 82 1.78 2.04 -2.20
CA VAL A 82 2.39 3.30 -2.64
C VAL A 82 1.28 4.36 -2.68
N PHE A 83 1.35 5.32 -1.76
CA PHE A 83 0.33 6.37 -1.65
C PHE A 83 0.44 7.41 -2.76
N GLN A 84 -0.64 8.17 -2.96
CA GLN A 84 -0.68 9.26 -3.93
C GLN A 84 0.26 10.42 -3.51
N HIS A 85 0.33 10.72 -2.22
CA HIS A 85 1.22 11.70 -1.65
C HIS A 85 2.52 11.06 -1.19
N ASN A 86 3.61 11.83 -1.28
CA ASN A 86 4.91 11.39 -0.79
C ASN A 86 4.85 11.12 0.72
N THR A 87 5.44 10.03 1.14
CA THR A 87 5.42 9.57 2.54
C THR A 87 6.82 9.51 3.18
N LEU A 88 7.88 9.70 2.40
CA LEU A 88 9.25 9.77 2.89
C LEU A 88 9.54 11.16 3.48
N ASP A 89 10.42 11.21 4.49
CA ASP A 89 10.85 12.47 5.11
C ASP A 89 11.78 13.25 4.16
N ASP A 90 11.41 14.49 3.88
CA ASP A 90 12.13 15.39 2.97
C ASP A 90 13.57 15.73 3.44
N ARG A 91 13.81 15.69 4.75
CA ARG A 91 15.08 16.05 5.36
C ARG A 91 16.08 14.91 5.43
N LEU A 92 15.59 13.68 5.37
CA LEU A 92 16.41 12.49 5.41
C LEU A 92 16.92 12.12 4.01
N THR A 93 18.06 11.43 3.97
CA THR A 93 18.52 10.77 2.75
C THR A 93 17.60 9.59 2.40
N ILE A 94 17.66 9.11 1.16
CA ILE A 94 16.91 7.91 0.77
C ILE A 94 17.32 6.72 1.63
N ARG A 95 18.63 6.53 1.85
CA ARG A 95 19.14 5.47 2.73
C ARG A 95 18.54 5.55 4.13
N GLN A 96 18.49 6.73 4.74
CA GLN A 96 17.91 6.92 6.08
C GLN A 96 16.40 6.62 6.09
N ASN A 97 15.67 7.08 5.09
CA ASN A 97 14.25 6.79 4.93
C ASN A 97 13.99 5.27 4.83
N LEU A 98 14.71 4.58 3.92
CA LEU A 98 14.52 3.16 3.70
C LEU A 98 14.90 2.34 4.94
N LEU A 99 16.01 2.66 5.60
CA LEU A 99 16.43 1.98 6.83
C LEU A 99 15.43 2.19 7.96
N SER A 100 14.93 3.43 8.19
CA SER A 100 13.96 3.69 9.24
C SER A 100 12.68 2.88 9.04
N ARG A 101 12.23 2.71 7.79
CA ARG A 101 11.08 1.85 7.47
C ARG A 101 11.38 0.36 7.64
N ALA A 102 12.55 -0.09 7.18
CA ALA A 102 12.94 -1.49 7.30
C ALA A 102 12.96 -1.96 8.76
N TYR A 103 13.45 -1.12 9.68
CA TYR A 103 13.47 -1.42 11.11
C TYR A 103 12.10 -1.54 11.77
N LEU A 104 11.02 -1.09 11.14
CA LEU A 104 9.66 -1.31 11.61
C LEU A 104 9.20 -2.76 11.43
N TYR A 105 9.81 -3.50 10.48
CA TYR A 105 9.39 -4.85 10.09
C TYR A 105 10.42 -5.92 10.42
N GLU A 106 11.71 -5.55 10.47
CA GLU A 106 12.83 -6.49 10.65
C GLU A 106 13.87 -5.89 11.60
N LYS A 107 14.44 -6.74 12.48
CA LYS A 107 15.49 -6.35 13.42
C LYS A 107 16.87 -6.85 13.01
N ASP A 108 16.92 -7.90 12.19
CA ASP A 108 18.17 -8.48 11.70
C ASP A 108 18.77 -7.57 10.62
N LYS A 109 19.92 -6.96 10.95
CA LYS A 109 20.63 -6.05 10.07
C LYS A 109 21.11 -6.71 8.78
N SER A 110 21.40 -8.01 8.80
CA SER A 110 21.85 -8.76 7.61
C SER A 110 20.71 -8.94 6.62
N ILE A 111 19.50 -9.24 7.12
CA ILE A 111 18.29 -9.34 6.32
C ILE A 111 17.90 -7.97 5.75
N ILE A 112 17.93 -6.92 6.59
CA ILE A 112 17.66 -5.54 6.15
C ILE A 112 18.62 -5.15 5.02
N LYS A 113 19.92 -5.39 5.20
CA LYS A 113 20.93 -5.06 4.17
C LYS A 113 20.65 -5.78 2.86
N LYS A 114 20.43 -7.10 2.91
CA LYS A 114 20.13 -7.92 1.72
C LYS A 114 18.88 -7.40 0.99
N ASN A 115 17.81 -7.09 1.73
CA ASN A 115 16.57 -6.58 1.14
C ASN A 115 16.75 -5.19 0.55
N LEU A 116 17.54 -4.32 1.22
CA LEU A 116 17.84 -2.98 0.72
C LEU A 116 18.64 -3.05 -0.58
N ASP A 117 19.68 -3.88 -0.64
CA ASP A 117 20.49 -4.08 -1.84
C ASP A 117 19.60 -4.56 -3.01
N MET A 118 18.75 -5.56 -2.77
CA MET A 118 17.81 -6.09 -3.78
C MET A 118 16.84 -4.99 -4.29
N VAL A 119 16.27 -4.18 -3.40
CA VAL A 119 15.35 -3.09 -3.79
C VAL A 119 16.10 -2.01 -4.58
N CYS A 120 17.32 -1.67 -4.16
CA CYS A 120 18.16 -0.69 -4.85
C CYS A 120 18.49 -1.11 -6.29
N ASP A 121 18.80 -2.38 -6.48
CA ASP A 121 19.10 -2.95 -7.80
C ASP A 121 17.84 -3.02 -8.67
N THR A 122 16.72 -3.47 -8.10
CA THR A 122 15.44 -3.63 -8.83
C THR A 122 14.89 -2.29 -9.32
N LEU A 123 15.01 -1.24 -8.51
CA LEU A 123 14.44 0.10 -8.78
C LEU A 123 15.46 1.10 -9.33
N ASP A 124 16.71 0.69 -9.51
CA ASP A 124 17.82 1.57 -9.96
C ASP A 124 17.90 2.86 -9.13
N ILE A 125 17.89 2.71 -7.79
CA ILE A 125 17.96 3.84 -6.85
C ILE A 125 19.29 3.93 -6.10
N GLY A 126 20.22 3.03 -6.37
CA GLY A 126 21.57 3.03 -5.78
C GLY A 126 22.26 4.40 -5.79
N PRO A 127 22.33 5.11 -6.93
CA PRO A 127 22.93 6.44 -7.04
C PRO A 127 22.19 7.54 -6.26
N LEU A 128 20.97 7.27 -5.77
CA LEU A 128 20.14 8.22 -5.04
C LEU A 128 20.24 8.08 -3.53
N LEU A 129 20.80 6.97 -3.02
CA LEU A 129 20.75 6.59 -1.61
C LEU A 129 21.25 7.67 -0.65
N ASP A 130 22.29 8.39 -1.00
CA ASP A 130 22.92 9.40 -0.13
C ASP A 130 22.43 10.83 -0.42
N ARG A 131 21.43 10.97 -1.33
CA ARG A 131 20.76 12.24 -1.59
C ARG A 131 19.58 12.43 -0.66
N GLN A 132 19.37 13.67 -0.20
CA GLN A 132 18.16 14.02 0.55
C GLN A 132 16.92 13.95 -0.36
N TYR A 133 15.82 13.40 0.16
CA TYR A 133 14.59 13.19 -0.59
C TYR A 133 14.06 14.47 -1.24
N ARG A 134 14.12 15.62 -0.54
CA ARG A 134 13.68 16.92 -1.09
C ARG A 134 14.38 17.33 -2.38
N HIS A 135 15.61 16.87 -2.60
CA HIS A 135 16.44 17.24 -3.77
C HIS A 135 16.23 16.31 -4.98
N LEU A 136 15.31 15.38 -4.90
CA LEU A 136 14.99 14.47 -5.98
C LEU A 136 13.93 15.05 -6.91
N SER A 137 14.02 14.72 -8.22
CA SER A 137 12.93 14.97 -9.16
C SER A 137 11.69 14.16 -8.81
N GLY A 138 10.50 14.55 -9.33
CA GLY A 138 9.26 13.84 -9.08
C GLY A 138 9.33 12.37 -9.46
N GLY A 139 9.92 12.02 -10.59
CA GLY A 139 10.11 10.63 -11.01
C GLY A 139 11.09 9.86 -10.12
N GLN A 140 12.18 10.51 -9.64
CA GLN A 140 13.10 9.91 -8.68
C GLN A 140 12.43 9.67 -7.34
N LYS A 141 11.65 10.63 -6.84
CA LYS A 141 10.84 10.49 -5.62
C LYS A 141 9.91 9.29 -5.74
N ARG A 142 9.20 9.16 -6.86
CA ARG A 142 8.25 8.07 -7.06
C ARG A 142 8.90 6.68 -7.10
N ARG A 143 10.14 6.58 -7.60
CA ARG A 143 10.90 5.32 -7.55
C ARG A 143 11.35 4.93 -6.14
N CYS A 144 11.52 5.91 -5.25
CA CYS A 144 11.97 5.68 -3.88
C CYS A 144 10.84 5.40 -2.88
N GLU A 145 9.57 5.66 -3.26
CA GLU A 145 8.36 5.37 -2.45
C GLU A 145 8.01 3.88 -2.47
#